data_e08cf3ef22a8891e3e37922d3d419eec
#
_entry.id   e08cf3ef22a8891e3e37922d3d419eec
#
_cell.length_a   1.000
_cell.length_b   1.000
_cell.length_c   1.000
_cell.angle_alpha   90.00
_cell.angle_beta   90.00
_cell.angle_gamma   90.00
#
_symmetry.space_group_name_H-M   'P 1'
#
loop_
_entity.id
_entity.type
_entity.pdbx_description
1 polymer ?
#
loop_
_entity_poly.entity_id
_entity_poly.type
_entity_poly.pdbx_seq_one_letter_code
_entity_poly.pdbx_strand_id
1 'polypeptide(L)'
;IMDEHPIVRMSIEVLLEKNSNIQVVLKTDDSRTAIEHLRTYPVDLVILDIELPGSDGFTLLKRIKSLQEKTRVLFLSSKSESFYAGRAIRAGANGFVSKRKDLNDIYNAVKMILSGYSFFPSDTLNFINNINSQKGVLHDMPLSNREVTVLRYLANGLSNKEIAEQLLLSNKTISAHKANIYSKLGLHTIVELIDYAKMHELM
;
A
#
# COMPACT_ATOMS: atom_id res chain seq x y z
N ILE A 1 -13.33 4.26 3.51
CA ILE A 1 -12.57 4.30 2.26
C ILE A 1 -11.54 5.40 2.38
N MET A 2 -10.28 5.05 2.15
CA MET A 2 -9.14 5.96 2.21
C MET A 2 -8.39 5.95 0.87
N ASP A 3 -8.47 7.04 0.13
CA ASP A 3 -7.89 7.20 -1.21
C ASP A 3 -7.67 8.68 -1.48
N GLU A 4 -6.60 9.07 -2.17
CA GLU A 4 -6.36 10.47 -2.50
C GLU A 4 -7.34 11.00 -3.56
N HIS A 5 -7.86 10.12 -4.44
CA HIS A 5 -8.72 10.50 -5.55
C HIS A 5 -10.21 10.54 -5.14
N PRO A 6 -10.87 11.70 -5.13
CA PRO A 6 -12.29 11.81 -4.77
C PRO A 6 -13.21 10.94 -5.62
N ILE A 7 -12.93 10.83 -6.93
CA ILE A 7 -13.75 10.04 -7.84
C ILE A 7 -13.70 8.55 -7.51
N VAL A 8 -12.55 8.04 -7.07
CA VAL A 8 -12.38 6.65 -6.63
C VAL A 8 -13.22 6.39 -5.39
N ARG A 9 -13.15 7.29 -4.38
CA ARG A 9 -13.95 7.18 -3.16
C ARG A 9 -15.45 7.15 -3.45
N MET A 10 -15.93 8.05 -4.34
CA MET A 10 -17.35 8.11 -4.74
C MET A 10 -17.77 6.87 -5.52
N SER A 11 -16.95 6.40 -6.46
CA SER A 11 -17.27 5.22 -7.27
C SER A 11 -17.39 3.96 -6.44
N ILE A 12 -16.49 3.78 -5.46
CA ILE A 12 -16.52 2.64 -4.56
C ILE A 12 -17.74 2.71 -3.62
N GLU A 13 -18.05 3.88 -3.08
CA GLU A 13 -19.26 4.08 -2.26
C GLU A 13 -20.52 3.68 -3.02
N VAL A 14 -20.74 4.24 -4.20
CA VAL A 14 -21.90 3.89 -5.05
C VAL A 14 -21.95 2.40 -5.36
N LEU A 15 -20.79 1.79 -5.63
CA LEU A 15 -20.68 0.36 -5.89
C LEU A 15 -21.12 -0.49 -4.69
N LEU A 16 -20.64 -0.14 -3.50
CA LEU A 16 -20.86 -0.91 -2.29
C LEU A 16 -22.27 -0.72 -1.71
N GLU A 17 -22.78 0.50 -1.72
CA GLU A 17 -24.09 0.84 -1.19
C GLU A 17 -25.28 0.37 -2.03
N LYS A 18 -25.03 -0.12 -3.26
CA LYS A 18 -26.03 -0.91 -4.00
C LYS A 18 -26.45 -2.16 -3.26
N ASN A 19 -25.64 -2.62 -2.30
CA ASN A 19 -25.95 -3.77 -1.45
C ASN A 19 -26.35 -3.26 -0.06
N SER A 20 -27.58 -3.49 0.32
CA SER A 20 -28.16 -3.03 1.59
C SER A 20 -27.43 -3.49 2.87
N ASN A 21 -26.52 -4.47 2.75
CA ASN A 21 -25.76 -5.00 3.88
C ASN A 21 -24.38 -4.33 4.06
N ILE A 22 -24.01 -3.38 3.22
CA ILE A 22 -22.75 -2.66 3.31
C ILE A 22 -23.02 -1.17 3.43
N GLN A 23 -22.48 -0.55 4.47
CA GLN A 23 -22.55 0.88 4.70
C GLN A 23 -21.16 1.50 4.68
N VAL A 24 -20.96 2.55 3.91
CA VAL A 24 -19.74 3.34 3.91
C VAL A 24 -19.84 4.42 4.98
N VAL A 25 -19.12 4.22 6.08
CA VAL A 25 -19.18 5.10 7.26
C VAL A 25 -18.23 6.29 7.21
N LEU A 26 -17.16 6.19 6.39
CA LEU A 26 -16.19 7.28 6.21
C LEU A 26 -15.52 7.20 4.84
N LYS A 27 -15.33 8.38 4.23
CA LYS A 27 -14.51 8.59 3.02
C LYS A 27 -13.55 9.74 3.29
N THR A 28 -12.25 9.49 3.16
CA THR A 28 -11.23 10.52 3.43
C THR A 28 -9.93 10.22 2.70
N ASP A 29 -9.13 11.23 2.48
CA ASP A 29 -7.71 11.15 2.10
C ASP A 29 -6.79 11.49 3.28
N ASP A 30 -7.36 12.01 4.38
CA ASP A 30 -6.61 12.36 5.57
C ASP A 30 -6.51 11.20 6.56
N SER A 31 -5.27 10.77 6.80
CA SER A 31 -4.97 9.68 7.74
C SER A 31 -5.33 9.99 9.19
N ARG A 32 -5.34 11.26 9.60
CA ARG A 32 -5.71 11.66 10.97
C ARG A 32 -7.18 11.45 11.19
N THR A 33 -8.01 11.98 10.30
CA THR A 33 -9.47 11.81 10.33
C THR A 33 -9.86 10.33 10.39
N ALA A 34 -9.21 9.47 9.58
CA ALA A 34 -9.48 8.04 9.61
C ALA A 34 -9.12 7.39 10.96
N ILE A 35 -7.96 7.75 11.52
CA ILE A 35 -7.52 7.21 12.81
C ILE A 35 -8.41 7.68 13.96
N GLU A 36 -8.86 8.92 13.95
CA GLU A 36 -9.81 9.45 14.94
C GLU A 36 -11.15 8.72 14.88
N HIS A 37 -11.66 8.48 13.67
CA HIS A 37 -12.88 7.70 13.47
C HIS A 37 -12.73 6.25 14.01
N LEU A 38 -11.63 5.58 13.68
CA LEU A 38 -11.34 4.22 14.16
C LEU A 38 -11.13 4.11 15.67
N ARG A 39 -10.78 5.18 16.35
CA ARG A 39 -10.73 5.20 17.83
C ARG A 39 -12.11 5.19 18.47
N THR A 40 -13.09 5.73 17.77
CA THR A 40 -14.42 5.97 18.32
C THR A 40 -15.43 4.90 17.87
N TYR A 41 -15.32 4.46 16.63
CA TYR A 41 -16.29 3.56 16.01
C TYR A 41 -15.64 2.26 15.51
N PRO A 42 -16.27 1.11 15.73
CA PRO A 42 -15.82 -0.15 15.14
C PRO A 42 -16.04 -0.12 13.62
N VAL A 43 -15.07 -0.64 12.88
CA VAL A 43 -15.13 -0.74 11.41
C VAL A 43 -14.73 -2.16 10.99
N ASP A 44 -15.56 -2.82 10.19
CA ASP A 44 -15.29 -4.19 9.73
C ASP A 44 -14.20 -4.24 8.67
N LEU A 45 -14.16 -3.25 7.76
CA LEU A 45 -13.23 -3.19 6.65
C LEU A 45 -12.78 -1.77 6.34
N VAL A 46 -11.48 -1.59 6.16
CA VAL A 46 -10.88 -0.38 5.57
C VAL A 46 -10.39 -0.70 4.16
N ILE A 47 -10.90 0.02 3.16
CA ILE A 47 -10.32 0.05 1.82
C ILE A 47 -9.27 1.17 1.83
N LEU A 48 -8.02 0.84 1.55
CA LEU A 48 -6.87 1.68 1.81
C LEU A 48 -5.99 1.80 0.58
N ASP A 49 -5.77 3.02 0.09
CA ASP A 49 -4.70 3.24 -0.89
C ASP A 49 -3.32 3.10 -0.23
N ILE A 50 -2.36 2.60 -1.00
CA ILE A 50 -0.96 2.56 -0.58
C ILE A 50 -0.37 3.96 -0.48
N GLU A 51 -0.78 4.85 -1.38
CA GLU A 51 -0.32 6.24 -1.41
C GLU A 51 -1.42 7.17 -0.92
N LEU A 52 -1.11 7.89 0.15
CA LEU A 52 -1.97 8.93 0.70
C LEU A 52 -1.14 10.18 0.95
N PRO A 53 -1.70 11.38 0.83
CA PRO A 53 -1.00 12.61 1.14
C PRO A 53 -0.36 12.57 2.54
N GLY A 54 0.96 12.75 2.60
CA GLY A 54 1.71 12.76 3.86
C GLY A 54 1.74 11.45 4.65
N SER A 55 1.24 10.33 4.08
CA SER A 55 1.18 9.04 4.77
C SER A 55 1.47 7.86 3.84
N ASP A 56 2.02 6.79 4.40
CA ASP A 56 2.23 5.52 3.72
C ASP A 56 1.19 4.50 4.20
N GLY A 57 0.47 3.88 3.26
CA GLY A 57 -0.61 2.95 3.56
C GLY A 57 -0.18 1.76 4.41
N PHE A 58 1.06 1.27 4.29
CA PHE A 58 1.56 0.18 5.13
C PHE A 58 1.80 0.61 6.59
N THR A 59 2.26 1.84 6.79
CA THR A 59 2.37 2.43 8.14
C THR A 59 0.98 2.58 8.74
N LEU A 60 0.02 3.01 7.94
CA LEU A 60 -1.36 3.19 8.37
C LEU A 60 -2.04 1.84 8.66
N LEU A 61 -1.80 0.80 7.87
CA LEU A 61 -2.25 -0.56 8.15
C LEU A 61 -1.83 -1.03 9.54
N LYS A 62 -0.55 -0.87 9.90
CA LYS A 62 -0.05 -1.22 11.24
C LYS A 62 -0.79 -0.46 12.34
N ARG A 63 -1.05 0.82 12.11
CA ARG A 63 -1.76 1.67 13.08
C ARG A 63 -3.23 1.28 13.19
N ILE A 64 -3.90 0.94 12.08
CA ILE A 64 -5.26 0.42 12.09
C ILE A 64 -5.33 -0.86 12.91
N LYS A 65 -4.45 -1.84 12.64
CA LYS A 65 -4.40 -3.11 13.36
C LYS A 65 -4.10 -2.96 14.84
N SER A 66 -3.28 -1.96 15.23
CA SER A 66 -3.01 -1.69 16.66
C SER A 66 -4.19 -1.07 17.40
N LEU A 67 -5.09 -0.37 16.70
CA LEU A 67 -6.31 0.22 17.28
C LEU A 67 -7.47 -0.78 17.29
N GLN A 68 -7.64 -1.49 16.20
CA GLN A 68 -8.72 -2.45 15.99
C GLN A 68 -8.16 -3.69 15.28
N GLU A 69 -7.70 -4.67 16.03
CA GLU A 69 -7.09 -5.88 15.50
C GLU A 69 -8.00 -6.65 14.52
N LYS A 70 -9.30 -6.67 14.79
CA LYS A 70 -10.30 -7.37 13.97
C LYS A 70 -10.66 -6.65 12.68
N THR A 71 -10.38 -5.35 12.56
CA THR A 71 -10.64 -4.60 11.32
C THR A 71 -9.84 -5.17 10.18
N ARG A 72 -10.52 -5.56 9.12
CA ARG A 72 -9.89 -6.05 7.90
C ARG A 72 -9.37 -4.88 7.06
N VAL A 73 -8.33 -5.12 6.27
CA VAL A 73 -7.78 -4.11 5.37
C VAL A 73 -7.62 -4.67 3.98
N LEU A 74 -8.24 -4.00 3.01
CA LEU A 74 -8.08 -4.23 1.57
C LEU A 74 -7.24 -3.09 1.00
N PHE A 75 -6.07 -3.39 0.47
CA PHE A 75 -5.35 -2.42 -0.33
C PHE A 75 -5.98 -2.28 -1.71
N LEU A 76 -6.23 -1.05 -2.12
CA LEU A 76 -6.64 -0.67 -3.47
C LEU A 76 -5.62 0.32 -4.02
N SER A 77 -4.86 -0.07 -5.06
CA SER A 77 -3.76 0.77 -5.52
C SER A 77 -3.55 0.68 -7.03
N SER A 78 -3.06 1.77 -7.64
CA SER A 78 -2.61 1.79 -9.04
C SER A 78 -1.21 1.20 -9.24
N LYS A 79 -0.54 0.80 -8.15
CA LYS A 79 0.81 0.26 -8.16
C LYS A 79 0.86 -1.20 -8.58
N SER A 80 2.06 -1.66 -8.98
CA SER A 80 2.30 -3.02 -9.44
C SER A 80 1.79 -4.08 -8.45
N GLU A 81 0.89 -4.95 -8.90
CA GLU A 81 0.36 -6.07 -8.12
C GLU A 81 1.50 -7.04 -7.76
N SER A 82 2.37 -7.35 -8.73
CA SER A 82 3.49 -8.30 -8.56
C SER A 82 4.42 -7.89 -7.43
N PHE A 83 4.62 -6.59 -7.25
CA PHE A 83 5.49 -6.06 -6.21
C PHE A 83 4.79 -5.85 -4.86
N TYR A 84 3.57 -5.29 -4.87
CA TYR A 84 2.95 -4.85 -3.62
C TYR A 84 2.04 -5.90 -2.96
N ALA A 85 1.48 -6.85 -3.71
CA ALA A 85 0.57 -7.83 -3.13
C ALA A 85 1.26 -8.76 -2.12
N GLY A 86 2.48 -9.25 -2.42
CA GLY A 86 3.26 -10.04 -1.47
C GLY A 86 3.65 -9.25 -0.20
N ARG A 87 3.93 -7.96 -0.34
CA ARG A 87 4.20 -7.07 0.81
C ARG A 87 2.95 -6.85 1.65
N ALA A 88 1.79 -6.71 1.01
CA ALA A 88 0.50 -6.56 1.68
C ALA A 88 0.17 -7.78 2.55
N ILE A 89 0.37 -8.99 2.03
CA ILE A 89 0.20 -10.22 2.81
C ILE A 89 1.12 -10.24 4.03
N ARG A 90 2.41 -10.00 3.85
CA ARG A 90 3.37 -9.98 4.96
C ARG A 90 3.08 -8.91 6.00
N ALA A 91 2.50 -7.79 5.58
CA ALA A 91 2.09 -6.72 6.48
C ALA A 91 0.78 -7.02 7.24
N GLY A 92 0.08 -8.11 6.92
CA GLY A 92 -1.18 -8.51 7.56
C GLY A 92 -2.43 -7.87 6.96
N ALA A 93 -2.38 -7.42 5.69
CA ALA A 93 -3.57 -7.05 4.94
C ALA A 93 -4.43 -8.29 4.63
N ASN A 94 -5.72 -8.08 4.45
CA ASN A 94 -6.67 -9.13 4.10
C ASN A 94 -6.90 -9.24 2.59
N GLY A 95 -6.44 -8.24 1.81
CA GLY A 95 -6.52 -8.29 0.36
C GLY A 95 -5.72 -7.20 -0.32
N PHE A 96 -5.57 -7.40 -1.64
CA PHE A 96 -4.99 -6.44 -2.56
C PHE A 96 -5.73 -6.48 -3.89
N VAL A 97 -6.14 -5.32 -4.40
CA VAL A 97 -6.76 -5.14 -5.72
C VAL A 97 -6.12 -3.95 -6.42
N SER A 98 -5.80 -4.11 -7.70
CA SER A 98 -5.36 -2.98 -8.51
C SER A 98 -6.53 -2.09 -8.90
N LYS A 99 -6.33 -0.76 -8.86
CA LYS A 99 -7.29 0.23 -9.41
C LYS A 99 -7.51 0.10 -10.93
N ARG A 100 -6.70 -0.72 -11.61
CA ARG A 100 -6.86 -1.03 -13.05
C ARG A 100 -7.86 -2.15 -13.32
N LYS A 101 -8.29 -2.88 -12.28
CA LYS A 101 -9.30 -3.94 -12.37
C LYS A 101 -10.70 -3.35 -12.47
N ASP A 102 -11.63 -4.17 -12.91
CA ASP A 102 -13.03 -3.79 -12.98
C ASP A 102 -13.62 -3.52 -11.58
N LEU A 103 -14.62 -2.65 -11.52
CA LEU A 103 -15.33 -2.36 -10.28
C LEU A 103 -15.93 -3.61 -9.63
N ASN A 104 -16.33 -4.60 -10.45
CA ASN A 104 -16.84 -5.88 -9.94
C ASN A 104 -15.77 -6.68 -9.17
N ASP A 105 -14.49 -6.58 -9.54
CA ASP A 105 -13.41 -7.24 -8.80
C ASP A 105 -13.26 -6.63 -7.42
N ILE A 106 -13.39 -5.29 -7.31
CA ILE A 106 -13.37 -4.60 -6.01
C ILE A 106 -14.54 -5.06 -5.14
N TYR A 107 -15.74 -5.13 -5.71
CA TYR A 107 -16.93 -5.60 -5.01
C TYR A 107 -16.78 -7.04 -4.51
N ASN A 108 -16.29 -7.94 -5.36
CA ASN A 108 -16.04 -9.32 -5.02
C ASN A 108 -14.98 -9.47 -3.91
N ALA A 109 -13.90 -8.69 -3.99
CA ALA A 109 -12.86 -8.63 -2.96
C ALA A 109 -13.45 -8.22 -1.60
N VAL A 110 -14.26 -7.17 -1.57
CA VAL A 110 -14.93 -6.69 -0.35
C VAL A 110 -15.82 -7.78 0.23
N LYS A 111 -16.66 -8.42 -0.59
CA LYS A 111 -17.55 -9.52 -0.13
C LYS A 111 -16.77 -10.69 0.44
N MET A 112 -15.73 -11.14 -0.26
CA MET A 112 -14.90 -12.26 0.22
C MET A 112 -14.23 -11.92 1.54
N ILE A 113 -13.67 -10.73 1.66
CA ILE A 113 -12.99 -10.29 2.88
C ILE A 113 -13.99 -10.18 4.05
N LEU A 114 -15.16 -9.58 3.84
CA LEU A 114 -16.20 -9.50 4.88
C LEU A 114 -16.72 -10.88 5.30
N SER A 115 -16.70 -11.86 4.39
CA SER A 115 -17.02 -13.26 4.70
C SER A 115 -15.88 -14.04 5.39
N GLY A 116 -14.74 -13.39 5.68
CA GLY A 116 -13.61 -14.00 6.41
C GLY A 116 -12.51 -14.59 5.53
N TYR A 117 -12.61 -14.47 4.20
CA TYR A 117 -11.58 -14.92 3.27
C TYR A 117 -10.57 -13.81 2.98
N SER A 118 -9.45 -14.16 2.37
CA SER A 118 -8.49 -13.22 1.82
C SER A 118 -8.67 -13.10 0.31
N PHE A 119 -8.35 -11.93 -0.26
CA PHE A 119 -8.42 -11.68 -1.69
C PHE A 119 -7.10 -11.10 -2.22
N PHE A 120 -6.34 -11.91 -2.93
CA PHE A 120 -5.06 -11.52 -3.54
C PHE A 120 -4.96 -12.06 -4.96
N PRO A 121 -4.15 -11.45 -5.84
CA PRO A 121 -3.87 -12.00 -7.15
C PRO A 121 -3.32 -13.45 -7.04
N SER A 122 -3.77 -14.34 -7.93
CA SER A 122 -3.41 -15.77 -7.91
C SER A 122 -1.90 -16.01 -7.94
N ASP A 123 -1.18 -15.21 -8.70
CA ASP A 123 0.28 -15.30 -8.82
C ASP A 123 1.01 -15.01 -7.51
N THR A 124 0.38 -14.20 -6.64
CA THR A 124 0.95 -13.86 -5.33
C THR A 124 1.00 -15.07 -4.39
N LEU A 125 0.03 -15.97 -4.48
CA LEU A 125 0.01 -17.20 -3.66
C LEU A 125 1.09 -18.18 -4.11
N ASN A 126 1.32 -18.31 -5.40
CA ASN A 126 2.43 -19.10 -5.95
C ASN A 126 3.79 -18.55 -5.52
N PHE A 127 3.88 -17.23 -5.44
CA PHE A 127 5.07 -16.52 -4.98
C PHE A 127 5.41 -16.84 -3.50
N ILE A 128 4.40 -16.86 -2.62
CA ILE A 128 4.59 -17.19 -1.20
C ILE A 128 4.95 -18.67 -1.01
N ASN A 129 4.32 -19.57 -1.74
CA ASN A 129 4.63 -21.00 -1.70
C ASN A 129 6.05 -21.29 -2.17
N ASN A 130 6.55 -20.57 -3.17
CA ASN A 130 7.93 -20.67 -3.64
C ASN A 130 8.96 -20.11 -2.65
N ILE A 131 8.59 -19.09 -1.85
CA ILE A 131 9.46 -18.57 -0.77
C ILE A 131 9.63 -19.62 0.35
N ASN A 132 8.58 -20.35 0.68
CA ASN A 132 8.64 -21.40 1.70
C ASN A 132 9.38 -22.66 1.24
N SER A 133 9.49 -22.89 -0.06
CA SER A 133 10.12 -24.09 -0.63
C SER A 133 11.55 -23.89 -1.13
N GLN A 134 12.00 -22.68 -1.32
CA GLN A 134 13.37 -22.37 -1.76
C GLN A 134 13.97 -21.26 -0.91
N LYS A 135 14.87 -21.61 -0.02
CA LYS A 135 15.89 -20.69 0.51
C LYS A 135 16.77 -20.23 -0.67
N GLY A 136 16.41 -19.16 -1.29
CA GLY A 136 17.20 -18.56 -2.36
C GLY A 136 16.38 -18.23 -3.60
N VAL A 137 16.45 -16.95 -3.98
CA VAL A 137 16.00 -16.34 -5.22
C VAL A 137 14.52 -15.93 -5.26
N LEU A 138 14.17 -15.02 -4.39
CA LEU A 138 13.37 -13.85 -4.72
C LEU A 138 13.82 -12.76 -3.76
N HIS A 139 14.41 -11.74 -4.29
CA HIS A 139 14.89 -10.61 -3.51
C HIS A 139 13.75 -10.12 -2.61
N ASP A 140 13.79 -10.56 -1.36
CA ASP A 140 13.22 -9.78 -0.27
C ASP A 140 13.86 -8.41 -0.47
N MET A 141 13.09 -7.47 -1.05
CA MET A 141 13.64 -6.13 -1.16
C MET A 141 14.02 -5.74 0.26
N PRO A 142 15.29 -5.57 0.57
CA PRO A 142 15.74 -5.29 1.92
C PRO A 142 15.30 -3.91 2.38
N LEU A 143 14.48 -3.25 1.56
CA LEU A 143 13.96 -1.91 1.77
C LEU A 143 12.67 -1.93 2.60
N SER A 144 12.62 -1.07 3.61
CA SER A 144 11.38 -0.72 4.28
C SER A 144 10.39 -0.03 3.32
N ASN A 145 9.10 0.01 3.67
CA ASN A 145 8.10 0.70 2.87
C ASN A 145 8.46 2.18 2.63
N ARG A 146 9.04 2.83 3.65
CA ARG A 146 9.48 4.23 3.54
C ARG A 146 10.64 4.40 2.56
N GLU A 147 11.60 3.48 2.58
CA GLU A 147 12.71 3.47 1.64
C GLU A 147 12.23 3.20 0.20
N VAL A 148 11.25 2.34 0.00
CA VAL A 148 10.61 2.14 -1.32
C VAL A 148 9.95 3.42 -1.81
N THR A 149 9.21 4.11 -0.94
CA THR A 149 8.59 5.40 -1.31
C THR A 149 9.65 6.43 -1.70
N VAL A 150 10.72 6.56 -0.91
CA VAL A 150 11.83 7.46 -1.22
C VAL A 150 12.55 7.07 -2.51
N LEU A 151 12.81 5.78 -2.73
CA LEU A 151 13.41 5.26 -3.97
C LEU A 151 12.60 5.67 -5.19
N ARG A 152 11.27 5.52 -5.14
CA ARG A 152 10.37 5.91 -6.24
C ARG A 152 10.46 7.40 -6.57
N TYR A 153 10.45 8.26 -5.57
CA TYR A 153 10.61 9.70 -5.78
C TYR A 153 11.97 10.06 -6.38
N LEU A 154 13.03 9.42 -5.89
CA LEU A 154 14.37 9.59 -6.46
C LEU A 154 14.44 9.12 -7.92
N ALA A 155 13.82 7.97 -8.24
CA ALA A 155 13.77 7.44 -9.60
C ALA A 155 12.98 8.34 -10.56
N ASN A 156 11.95 9.04 -10.06
CA ASN A 156 11.19 10.04 -10.80
C ASN A 156 11.91 11.42 -10.86
N GLY A 157 13.14 11.52 -10.38
CA GLY A 157 13.98 12.71 -10.50
C GLY A 157 13.76 13.79 -9.46
N LEU A 158 12.99 13.53 -8.40
CA LEU A 158 12.78 14.50 -7.34
C LEU A 158 14.07 14.68 -6.50
N SER A 159 14.36 15.91 -6.14
CA SER A 159 15.43 16.23 -5.20
C SER A 159 15.07 15.82 -3.77
N ASN A 160 16.08 15.66 -2.92
CA ASN A 160 15.85 15.36 -1.51
C ASN A 160 14.95 16.39 -0.81
N LYS A 161 15.00 17.67 -1.24
CA LYS A 161 14.18 18.76 -0.68
C LYS A 161 12.72 18.57 -1.05
N GLU A 162 12.40 18.31 -2.32
CA GLU A 162 11.06 18.07 -2.80
C GLU A 162 10.45 16.82 -2.16
N ILE A 163 11.23 15.74 -2.03
CA ILE A 163 10.80 14.53 -1.34
C ILE A 163 10.50 14.82 0.14
N ALA A 164 11.33 15.62 0.80
CA ALA A 164 11.15 15.99 2.19
C ALA A 164 9.85 16.78 2.40
N GLU A 165 9.54 17.69 1.50
CA GLU A 165 8.30 18.48 1.51
C GLU A 165 7.07 17.59 1.30
N GLN A 166 7.09 16.71 0.29
CA GLN A 166 5.97 15.79 0.01
C GLN A 166 5.71 14.80 1.14
N LEU A 167 6.76 14.33 1.80
CA LEU A 167 6.66 13.32 2.85
C LEU A 167 6.56 13.90 4.26
N LEU A 168 6.57 15.24 4.40
CA LEU A 168 6.58 15.97 5.68
C LEU A 168 7.74 15.51 6.58
N LEU A 169 8.94 15.37 5.99
CA LEU A 169 10.17 14.97 6.66
C LEU A 169 11.25 16.04 6.53
N SER A 170 12.35 15.88 7.27
CA SER A 170 13.54 16.71 7.08
C SER A 170 14.38 16.22 5.89
N ASN A 171 15.10 17.15 5.23
CA ASN A 171 16.06 16.81 4.18
C ASN A 171 17.14 15.82 4.69
N LYS A 172 17.54 15.95 5.96
CA LYS A 172 18.47 15.03 6.62
C LYS A 172 17.92 13.62 6.71
N THR A 173 16.63 13.47 6.99
CA THR A 173 15.93 12.16 7.04
C THR A 173 15.90 11.52 5.66
N ILE A 174 15.60 12.28 4.61
CA ILE A 174 15.62 11.76 3.22
C ILE A 174 17.03 11.33 2.82
N SER A 175 18.06 12.13 3.17
CA SER A 175 19.46 11.76 2.91
C SER A 175 19.85 10.45 3.60
N ALA A 176 19.39 10.22 4.82
CA ALA A 176 19.61 8.95 5.54
C ALA A 176 18.90 7.79 4.84
N HIS A 177 17.64 7.95 4.43
CA HIS A 177 16.93 6.93 3.66
C HIS A 177 17.64 6.62 2.33
N LYS A 178 18.08 7.65 1.60
CA LYS A 178 18.84 7.49 0.37
C LYS A 178 20.11 6.66 0.62
N ALA A 179 20.91 7.00 1.60
CA ALA A 179 22.13 6.24 1.95
C ALA A 179 21.82 4.76 2.28
N ASN A 180 20.76 4.50 3.06
CA ASN A 180 20.32 3.16 3.38
C ASN A 180 19.87 2.37 2.14
N ILE A 181 19.14 3.02 1.21
CA ILE A 181 18.72 2.40 -0.05
C ILE A 181 19.96 1.94 -0.85
N TYR A 182 20.91 2.85 -1.05
CA TYR A 182 22.14 2.54 -1.78
C TYR A 182 22.91 1.38 -1.14
N SER A 183 23.09 1.43 0.19
CA SER A 183 23.78 0.38 0.94
C SER A 183 23.06 -0.97 0.85
N LYS A 184 21.75 -1.00 1.01
CA LYS A 184 20.94 -2.23 1.04
C LYS A 184 20.84 -2.90 -0.34
N LEU A 185 20.83 -2.11 -1.42
CA LEU A 185 20.70 -2.58 -2.79
C LEU A 185 22.07 -2.77 -3.47
N GLY A 186 23.17 -2.35 -2.84
CA GLY A 186 24.50 -2.39 -3.44
C GLY A 186 24.64 -1.43 -4.62
N LEU A 187 23.89 -0.33 -4.65
CA LEU A 187 23.91 0.67 -5.73
C LEU A 187 24.91 1.78 -5.39
N HIS A 188 25.50 2.37 -6.43
CA HIS A 188 26.50 3.43 -6.28
C HIS A 188 26.10 4.73 -6.99
N THR A 189 25.22 4.65 -7.99
CA THR A 189 24.83 5.77 -8.83
C THR A 189 23.32 5.92 -8.92
N ILE A 190 22.87 7.15 -9.24
CA ILE A 190 21.45 7.42 -9.49
C ILE A 190 20.92 6.66 -10.72
N VAL A 191 21.78 6.41 -11.70
CA VAL A 191 21.42 5.66 -12.91
C VAL A 191 21.07 4.22 -12.54
N GLU A 192 21.92 3.55 -11.75
CA GLU A 192 21.65 2.20 -11.24
C GLU A 192 20.34 2.14 -10.43
N LEU A 193 20.05 3.19 -9.65
CA LEU A 193 18.80 3.29 -8.89
C LEU A 193 17.57 3.40 -9.83
N ILE A 194 17.67 4.19 -10.88
CA ILE A 194 16.61 4.32 -11.89
C ILE A 194 16.40 3.00 -12.62
N ASP A 195 17.46 2.34 -13.05
CA ASP A 195 17.39 1.05 -13.73
C ASP A 195 16.78 -0.03 -12.81
N TYR A 196 17.19 -0.05 -11.55
CA TYR A 196 16.59 -0.90 -10.54
C TYR A 196 15.07 -0.62 -10.39
N ALA A 197 14.68 0.65 -10.32
CA ALA A 197 13.28 1.04 -10.18
C ALA A 197 12.45 0.62 -11.41
N LYS A 198 12.98 0.75 -12.62
CA LYS A 198 12.33 0.29 -13.86
C LYS A 198 12.16 -1.23 -13.87
N MET A 199 13.22 -1.98 -13.55
CA MET A 199 13.20 -3.45 -13.52
C MET A 199 12.14 -3.99 -12.56
N HIS A 200 11.88 -3.29 -11.46
CA HIS A 200 10.90 -3.68 -10.43
C HIS A 200 9.56 -2.94 -10.54
N GLU A 201 9.27 -2.26 -11.66
CA GLU A 201 8.01 -1.54 -11.90
C GLU A 201 7.66 -0.55 -10.78
N LEU A 202 8.67 0.19 -10.28
CA LEU A 202 8.52 1.13 -9.16
C LEU A 202 8.36 2.60 -9.60
N MET A 203 8.38 2.85 -10.88
CA MET A 203 8.20 4.20 -11.46
C MET A 203 6.74 4.49 -11.79
#